data_b50459ed9bd67a08fddc7271b56d0b0c
#
_entry.id   b50459ed9bd67a08fddc7271b56d0b0c
#
_cell.length_a   1.000
_cell.length_b   1.000
_cell.length_c   1.000
_cell.angle_alpha   90.00
_cell.angle_beta   90.00
_cell.angle_gamma   90.00
#
_symmetry.space_group_name_H-M   'P 1'
#
loop_
_entity.id
_entity.type
_entity.pdbx_description
1 polymer ?
#
loop_
_entity_poly.entity_id
_entity_poly.type
_entity_poly.pdbx_seq_one_letter_code
_entity_poly.pdbx_strand_id
1 'polypeptide(L)'
;MLQKMKAFYARVLQCIGTHAKWIILAAMALAVVPFLLISIYSRPCVDDFSYSISLYHMVQSGSGNLFALLKEAMRVDVYFYNTWQGLYTSAFVLALQPGIFGERYYFI
;
A
#
# COMPACT_ATOMS: atom_id res chain seq x y z
N MET A 1 -43.14 28.64 3.99
CA MET A 1 -41.73 28.48 3.55
C MET A 1 -40.99 27.46 4.43
N LEU A 2 -41.03 27.57 5.75
CA LEU A 2 -40.34 26.70 6.72
C LEU A 2 -40.68 25.20 6.61
N GLN A 3 -41.94 24.86 6.36
CA GLN A 3 -42.38 23.46 6.22
C GLN A 3 -41.80 22.80 4.97
N LYS A 4 -41.75 23.53 3.85
CA LYS A 4 -41.13 23.00 2.61
C LYS A 4 -39.62 22.72 2.77
N MET A 5 -38.93 23.59 3.50
CA MET A 5 -37.52 23.37 3.82
C MET A 5 -37.35 22.14 4.70
N LYS A 6 -38.11 21.97 5.77
CA LYS A 6 -38.07 20.78 6.64
C LYS A 6 -38.29 19.48 5.86
N ALA A 7 -39.30 19.47 4.97
CA ALA A 7 -39.58 18.30 4.13
C ALA A 7 -38.43 18.00 3.14
N PHE A 8 -37.79 19.02 2.60
CA PHE A 8 -36.62 18.87 1.75
C PHE A 8 -35.42 18.25 2.51
N TYR A 9 -35.08 18.81 3.68
CA TYR A 9 -34.04 18.25 4.54
C TYR A 9 -34.30 16.80 4.95
N ALA A 10 -35.51 16.47 5.32
CA ALA A 10 -35.88 15.09 5.68
C ALA A 10 -35.68 14.12 4.52
N ARG A 11 -36.04 14.49 3.30
CA ARG A 11 -35.80 13.66 2.10
C ARG A 11 -34.31 13.47 1.79
N VAL A 12 -33.53 14.55 1.91
CA VAL A 12 -32.07 14.49 1.70
C VAL A 12 -31.42 13.57 2.73
N LEU A 13 -31.77 13.71 4.00
CA LEU A 13 -31.25 12.85 5.08
C LEU A 13 -31.65 11.38 4.88
N GLN A 14 -32.86 11.12 4.45
CA GLN A 14 -33.31 9.76 4.17
C GLN A 14 -32.58 9.16 2.96
N CYS A 15 -32.36 9.92 1.90
CA CYS A 15 -31.59 9.51 0.73
C CYS A 15 -30.13 9.20 1.11
N ILE A 16 -29.50 10.07 1.88
CA ILE A 16 -28.15 9.85 2.39
C ILE A 16 -28.10 8.59 3.24
N GLY A 17 -29.04 8.38 4.17
CA GLY A 17 -29.09 7.18 5.01
C GLY A 17 -29.21 5.89 4.19
N THR A 18 -30.06 5.87 3.16
CA THR A 18 -30.25 4.71 2.30
C THR A 18 -28.99 4.36 1.49
N HIS A 19 -28.25 5.38 1.05
CA HIS A 19 -27.06 5.19 0.21
C HIS A 19 -25.73 5.44 0.93
N ALA A 20 -25.77 5.62 2.25
CA ALA A 20 -24.59 6.00 3.05
C ALA A 20 -23.37 5.13 2.78
N LYS A 21 -23.54 3.80 2.71
CA LYS A 21 -22.44 2.86 2.43
C LYS A 21 -21.78 3.14 1.08
N TRP A 22 -22.54 3.45 0.05
CA TRP A 22 -22.01 3.73 -1.28
C TRP A 22 -21.31 5.09 -1.36
N ILE A 23 -21.87 6.08 -0.66
CA ILE A 23 -21.29 7.41 -0.54
C ILE A 23 -19.93 7.33 0.18
N ILE A 24 -19.87 6.57 1.28
CA ILE A 24 -18.63 6.36 2.03
C ILE A 24 -17.59 5.64 1.16
N LEU A 25 -17.97 4.55 0.47
CA LEU A 25 -17.07 3.82 -0.42
C LEU A 25 -16.55 4.71 -1.55
N ALA A 26 -17.42 5.51 -2.17
CA ALA A 26 -17.02 6.44 -3.22
C ALA A 26 -16.06 7.52 -2.69
N ALA A 27 -16.33 8.07 -1.50
CA ALA A 27 -15.46 9.05 -0.86
C ALA A 27 -14.09 8.45 -0.51
N MET A 28 -14.06 7.21 0.01
CA MET A 28 -12.81 6.50 0.27
C MET A 28 -12.03 6.23 -1.02
N ALA A 29 -12.68 5.75 -2.08
CA ALA A 29 -12.06 5.54 -3.37
C ALA A 29 -11.46 6.84 -3.93
N LEU A 30 -12.23 7.95 -3.85
CA LEU A 30 -11.76 9.27 -4.30
C LEU A 30 -10.56 9.76 -3.47
N ALA A 31 -10.55 9.52 -2.17
CA ALA A 31 -9.44 9.90 -1.29
C ALA A 31 -8.13 9.15 -1.61
N VAL A 32 -8.22 7.94 -2.19
CA VAL A 32 -7.04 7.15 -2.59
C VAL A 32 -6.44 7.66 -3.91
N VAL A 33 -7.24 8.28 -4.78
CA VAL A 33 -6.77 8.75 -6.10
C VAL A 33 -5.50 9.62 -6.04
N PRO A 34 -5.38 10.63 -5.17
CA PRO A 34 -4.16 11.45 -5.09
C PRO A 34 -2.92 10.62 -4.75
N PHE A 35 -3.05 9.61 -3.88
CA PHE A 35 -1.94 8.73 -3.52
C PHE A 35 -1.52 7.85 -4.69
N LEU A 36 -2.48 7.32 -5.47
CA LEU A 36 -2.20 6.57 -6.70
C LEU A 36 -1.52 7.45 -7.74
N LEU A 37 -1.95 8.70 -7.90
CA LEU A 37 -1.32 9.65 -8.83
C LEU A 37 0.12 10.00 -8.41
N ILE A 38 0.35 10.19 -7.10
CA ILE A 38 1.70 10.44 -6.57
C ILE A 38 2.58 9.22 -6.75
N SER A 39 2.05 8.01 -6.59
CA SER A 39 2.82 6.76 -6.71
C SER A 39 3.45 6.58 -8.09
N ILE A 40 2.84 7.14 -9.16
CA ILE A 40 3.41 7.12 -10.51
C ILE A 40 4.80 7.81 -10.56
N TYR A 41 5.02 8.77 -9.68
CA TYR A 41 6.30 9.50 -9.58
C TYR A 41 7.22 8.94 -8.51
N SER A 42 6.78 7.91 -7.78
CA SER A 42 7.62 7.26 -6.76
C SER A 42 8.86 6.65 -7.39
N ARG A 43 9.97 6.82 -6.72
CA ARG A 43 11.27 6.25 -7.09
C ARG A 43 11.83 5.52 -5.88
N PRO A 44 12.49 4.38 -6.08
CA PRO A 44 13.13 3.71 -4.98
C PRO A 44 14.17 4.63 -4.33
N CYS A 45 14.20 4.65 -3.02
CA CYS A 45 15.20 5.37 -2.25
C CYS A 45 16.18 4.40 -1.58
N VAL A 46 17.18 4.94 -0.89
CA VAL A 46 18.24 4.15 -0.28
C VAL A 46 17.71 3.04 0.64
N ASP A 47 16.67 3.35 1.41
CA ASP A 47 16.08 2.38 2.35
C ASP A 47 15.39 1.23 1.62
N ASP A 48 14.70 1.51 0.51
CA ASP A 48 14.07 0.46 -0.30
C ASP A 48 15.11 -0.54 -0.84
N PHE A 49 16.25 -0.04 -1.30
CA PHE A 49 17.34 -0.90 -1.75
C PHE A 49 17.92 -1.71 -0.60
N SER A 50 18.10 -1.09 0.57
CA SER A 50 18.67 -1.76 1.74
C SER A 50 17.87 -3.00 2.16
N TYR A 51 16.52 -2.92 2.10
CA TYR A 51 15.65 -4.04 2.46
C TYR A 51 15.50 -5.08 1.34
N SER A 52 15.57 -4.68 0.07
CA SER A 52 15.16 -5.54 -1.05
C SER A 52 16.32 -6.06 -1.91
N ILE A 53 17.56 -5.57 -1.73
CA ILE A 53 18.68 -5.87 -2.64
C ILE A 53 18.99 -7.38 -2.75
N SER A 54 18.93 -8.11 -1.65
CA SER A 54 19.19 -9.56 -1.67
C SER A 54 18.13 -10.32 -2.45
N LEU A 55 16.84 -9.94 -2.26
CA LEU A 55 15.73 -10.52 -2.99
C LEU A 55 15.78 -10.16 -4.49
N TYR A 56 16.12 -8.93 -4.81
CA TYR A 56 16.33 -8.50 -6.19
C TYR A 56 17.37 -9.37 -6.89
N HIS A 57 18.53 -9.59 -6.29
CA HIS A 57 19.55 -10.47 -6.85
C HIS A 57 19.08 -11.91 -7.01
N MET A 58 18.29 -12.44 -6.08
CA MET A 58 17.70 -13.78 -6.21
C MET A 58 16.74 -13.89 -7.38
N VAL A 59 15.92 -12.85 -7.61
CA VAL A 59 14.99 -12.82 -8.76
C VAL A 59 15.79 -12.74 -10.06
N GLN A 60 16.78 -11.86 -10.16
CA GLN A 60 17.59 -11.68 -11.36
C GLN A 60 18.42 -12.92 -11.71
N SER A 61 18.89 -13.67 -10.71
CA SER A 61 19.63 -14.92 -10.91
C SER A 61 18.76 -16.14 -11.25
N GLY A 62 17.43 -15.97 -11.26
CA GLY A 62 16.46 -17.06 -11.49
C GLY A 62 16.32 -18.05 -10.33
N SER A 63 16.93 -17.77 -9.18
CA SER A 63 16.82 -18.61 -7.98
C SER A 63 15.66 -18.23 -7.06
N GLY A 64 14.92 -17.17 -7.40
CA GLY A 64 13.85 -16.56 -6.61
C GLY A 64 12.50 -17.26 -6.75
N ASN A 65 12.38 -18.53 -6.31
CA ASN A 65 11.05 -19.11 -6.15
C ASN A 65 10.34 -18.50 -4.92
N LEU A 66 9.01 -18.56 -4.88
CA LEU A 66 8.20 -17.92 -3.82
C LEU A 66 8.68 -18.28 -2.41
N PHE A 67 8.98 -19.56 -2.16
CA PHE A 67 9.40 -20.00 -0.83
C PHE A 67 10.79 -19.46 -0.46
N ALA A 68 11.72 -19.42 -1.41
CA ALA A 68 13.05 -18.85 -1.20
C ALA A 68 12.98 -17.33 -0.93
N LEU A 69 12.13 -16.60 -1.65
CA LEU A 69 11.91 -15.17 -1.43
C LEU A 69 11.30 -14.89 -0.05
N LEU A 70 10.31 -15.67 0.38
CA LEU A 70 9.73 -15.53 1.72
C LEU A 70 10.75 -15.82 2.82
N LYS A 71 11.56 -16.86 2.66
CA LYS A 71 12.62 -17.21 3.61
C LYS A 71 13.67 -16.09 3.70
N GLU A 72 14.07 -15.53 2.56
CA GLU A 72 15.04 -14.43 2.53
C GLU A 72 14.46 -13.15 3.13
N ALA A 73 13.19 -12.82 2.87
CA ALA A 73 12.50 -11.69 3.48
C ALA A 73 12.46 -11.82 5.02
N MET A 74 12.20 -13.00 5.54
CA MET A 74 12.28 -13.25 6.99
C MET A 74 13.71 -13.08 7.53
N ARG A 75 14.72 -13.48 6.77
CA ARG A 75 16.12 -13.28 7.17
C ARG A 75 16.47 -11.79 7.23
N VAL A 76 16.03 -11.02 6.25
CA VAL A 76 16.20 -9.57 6.23
C VAL A 76 15.48 -8.92 7.42
N ASP A 77 14.25 -9.34 7.69
CA ASP A 77 13.47 -8.85 8.83
C ASP A 77 14.18 -9.08 10.17
N VAL A 78 14.65 -10.30 10.42
CA VAL A 78 15.41 -10.65 11.64
C VAL A 78 16.71 -9.85 11.74
N TYR A 79 17.41 -9.64 10.62
CA TYR A 79 18.62 -8.84 10.60
C TYR A 79 18.36 -7.39 11.02
N PHE A 80 17.38 -6.71 10.41
CA PHE A 80 17.04 -5.33 10.74
C PHE A 80 16.45 -5.18 12.13
N TYR A 81 15.68 -6.17 12.60
CA TYR A 81 15.20 -6.19 13.97
C TYR A 81 16.36 -6.14 15.00
N ASN A 82 17.42 -6.91 14.76
CA ASN A 82 18.54 -7.01 15.69
C ASN A 82 19.56 -5.88 15.56
N THR A 83 19.65 -5.22 14.39
CA THR A 83 20.76 -4.30 14.08
C THR A 83 20.37 -2.84 14.01
N TRP A 84 19.12 -2.53 13.69
CA TRP A 84 18.71 -1.16 13.39
C TRP A 84 17.56 -0.65 14.26
N GLN A 85 16.39 -1.16 14.04
CA GLN A 85 15.18 -0.79 14.76
C GLN A 85 14.30 -2.02 14.93
N GLY A 86 13.53 -2.11 15.99
CA GLY A 86 12.60 -3.20 16.22
C GLY A 86 11.38 -3.22 15.27
N LEU A 87 11.63 -3.02 13.98
CA LEU A 87 10.62 -3.04 12.91
C LEU A 87 10.43 -4.49 12.46
N TYR A 88 9.35 -5.13 12.91
CA TYR A 88 9.03 -6.51 12.51
C TYR A 88 8.41 -6.56 11.11
N THR A 89 7.11 -6.31 11.04
CA THR A 89 6.33 -6.49 9.81
C THR A 89 6.72 -5.56 8.68
N SER A 90 7.16 -4.34 9.00
CA SER A 90 7.52 -3.35 7.97
C SER A 90 8.76 -3.74 7.19
N ALA A 91 9.80 -4.25 7.84
CA ALA A 91 11.01 -4.72 7.16
C ALA A 91 10.71 -5.91 6.24
N PHE A 92 9.86 -6.84 6.70
CA PHE A 92 9.40 -7.97 5.88
C PHE A 92 8.64 -7.52 4.64
N VAL A 93 7.69 -6.59 4.79
CA VAL A 93 6.88 -6.07 3.66
C VAL A 93 7.75 -5.28 2.69
N LEU A 94 8.67 -4.43 3.19
CA LEU A 94 9.60 -3.67 2.37
C LEU A 94 10.59 -4.58 1.60
N ALA A 95 10.99 -5.70 2.18
CA ALA A 95 11.83 -6.66 1.49
C ALA A 95 11.13 -7.32 0.28
N LEU A 96 9.81 -7.51 0.36
CA LEU A 96 8.97 -8.13 -0.68
C LEU A 96 8.31 -7.11 -1.63
N GLN A 97 8.74 -5.85 -1.61
CA GLN A 97 8.17 -4.82 -2.48
C GLN A 97 8.25 -5.20 -3.97
N PRO A 98 7.32 -4.71 -4.82
CA PRO A 98 7.29 -5.06 -6.24
C PRO A 98 8.57 -4.73 -7.02
N GLY A 99 9.37 -3.77 -6.54
CA GLY A 99 10.66 -3.38 -7.13
C GLY A 99 11.69 -4.50 -7.24
N ILE A 100 11.54 -5.62 -6.47
CA ILE A 100 12.43 -6.79 -6.61
C ILE A 100 12.36 -7.44 -8.00
N PHE A 101 11.25 -7.26 -8.73
CA PHE A 101 11.07 -7.77 -10.10
C PHE A 101 11.60 -6.80 -11.16
N GLY A 102 11.99 -5.59 -10.79
CA GLY A 102 12.52 -4.55 -11.67
C GLY A 102 11.93 -3.18 -11.38
N GLU A 103 12.65 -2.12 -11.75
CA GLU A 103 12.28 -0.72 -11.44
C GLU A 103 10.88 -0.33 -11.94
N ARG A 104 10.44 -0.91 -13.07
CA ARG A 104 9.12 -0.65 -13.65
C ARG A 104 7.95 -1.08 -12.76
N TYR A 105 8.18 -1.98 -11.82
CA TYR A 105 7.15 -2.49 -10.91
C TYR A 105 7.08 -1.73 -9.59
N TYR A 106 7.94 -0.74 -9.40
CA TYR A 106 7.99 0.04 -8.17
C TYR A 106 6.77 0.96 -7.98
N PHE A 107 6.03 1.27 -9.05
CA PHE A 107 4.86 2.18 -8.98
C PHE A 107 3.53 1.49 -8.63
N ILE A 108 3.52 0.23 -8.26
CA ILE A 108 2.28 -0.52 -8.02
C ILE A 108 1.93 -0.46 -6.56
#